data_4c3fcebb4315d43dbf8b4cdac46d07ec
#
_entry.id   4c3fcebb4315d43dbf8b4cdac46d07ec
#
_cell.length_a   1.000
_cell.length_b   1.000
_cell.length_c   1.000
_cell.angle_alpha   90.00
_cell.angle_beta   90.00
_cell.angle_gamma   90.00
#
_symmetry.space_group_name_H-M   'P 1'
#
loop_
_entity.id
_entity.type
_entity.pdbx_description
1 polymer ?
#
loop_
_entity_poly.entity_id
_entity_poly.type
_entity_poly.pdbx_seq_one_letter_code
_entity_poly.pdbx_strand_id
1 'polypeptide(L)'
;MLTTNPGQGAPKSSSHTPVEEHYYRRGDIDFCFLLNRQHANLRVFDYRVGNYQQKRDFFDRIARTEGLRKVFTVVEKQDSKSWRSVGFSREGAIPGYFRTADAYIMSRVYTDDGEPIQGGAPKLNSPTVATREPVENKPRGLSLELVRDEDRLKEVVRDNGAGALYAPFRRAMFNPDIAIRGKVGKREFWVGAETDSSFGHAKVDMLTPPAKESDIDHLEFMRRALLDELLAMETASVFSIVAFDSIDSAAIYNSLGFKVSAKLTDHIVRPGGAYAGAQLWHRRIGASNAPRMPSFI
;
A
#
# COMPACT_ATOMS: atom_id res chain seq x y z
N MET A 1 24.67 2.08 -15.24
CA MET A 1 25.44 2.20 -14.01
C MET A 1 24.53 2.80 -12.96
N LEU A 2 24.28 2.08 -11.87
CA LEU A 2 23.56 2.59 -10.71
C LEU A 2 24.56 3.52 -9.98
N THR A 3 24.27 4.81 -9.92
CA THR A 3 25.07 5.75 -9.15
C THR A 3 24.62 5.72 -7.71
N THR A 4 25.34 4.98 -6.88
CA THR A 4 25.35 5.21 -5.43
C THR A 4 26.08 6.53 -5.17
N ASN A 5 25.50 7.38 -4.33
CA ASN A 5 26.09 8.65 -3.92
C ASN A 5 27.42 8.38 -3.19
N PRO A 6 28.59 8.84 -3.68
CA PRO A 6 29.88 8.56 -3.04
C PRO A 6 30.16 9.59 -1.96
N GLY A 7 29.62 9.39 -0.77
CA GLY A 7 29.90 10.34 0.30
C GLY A 7 29.28 10.02 1.65
N GLN A 8 29.34 8.76 2.10
CA GLN A 8 29.25 8.48 3.53
C GLN A 8 30.00 7.17 3.84
N GLY A 9 30.85 7.22 4.83
CA GLY A 9 31.72 6.13 5.26
C GLY A 9 30.95 4.85 5.61
N ALA A 10 31.65 3.71 5.49
CA ALA A 10 31.12 2.38 5.67
C ALA A 10 30.19 2.29 6.90
N PRO A 11 28.91 1.88 6.72
CA PRO A 11 27.99 1.75 7.85
C PRO A 11 28.34 0.50 8.64
N LYS A 12 28.53 0.67 9.93
CA LYS A 12 28.49 -0.40 10.91
C LYS A 12 27.10 -1.08 10.81
N SER A 13 27.09 -2.41 10.80
CA SER A 13 25.95 -3.35 10.77
C SER A 13 24.58 -2.64 10.81
N SER A 14 24.04 -2.27 9.64
CA SER A 14 22.76 -1.63 9.52
C SER A 14 21.66 -2.70 9.47
N SER A 15 20.65 -2.55 10.30
CA SER A 15 19.34 -3.14 10.07
C SER A 15 18.95 -2.88 8.61
N HIS A 16 18.98 -3.92 7.75
CA HIS A 16 18.56 -3.80 6.35
C HIS A 16 17.09 -3.36 6.35
N THR A 17 16.84 -2.13 5.91
CA THR A 17 15.49 -1.73 5.57
C THR A 17 15.04 -2.61 4.40
N PRO A 18 13.90 -3.30 4.50
CA PRO A 18 13.45 -4.21 3.45
C PRO A 18 13.08 -3.49 2.14
N VAL A 19 13.04 -2.17 2.17
CA VAL A 19 12.71 -1.31 1.03
C VAL A 19 13.84 -0.30 0.82
N GLU A 20 14.36 -0.26 -0.40
CA GLU A 20 15.44 0.63 -0.81
C GLU A 20 14.92 1.67 -1.81
N GLU A 21 15.28 2.93 -1.62
CA GLU A 21 14.96 4.02 -2.54
C GLU A 21 16.12 4.28 -3.49
N HIS A 22 15.83 4.30 -4.79
CA HIS A 22 16.81 4.52 -5.83
C HIS A 22 16.35 5.59 -6.82
N TYR A 23 17.30 6.33 -7.35
CA TYR A 23 17.09 7.30 -8.42
C TYR A 23 17.77 6.82 -9.70
N TYR A 24 17.07 6.91 -10.82
CA TYR A 24 17.60 6.58 -12.13
C TYR A 24 17.42 7.75 -13.07
N ARG A 25 18.55 8.21 -13.62
CA ARG A 25 18.57 9.26 -14.62
C ARG A 25 19.50 8.87 -15.76
N ARG A 26 18.96 8.85 -16.97
CA ARG A 26 19.74 8.61 -18.18
C ARG A 26 19.05 9.23 -19.40
N GLY A 27 19.70 10.21 -20.04
CA GLY A 27 19.09 10.94 -21.16
C GLY A 27 17.78 11.58 -20.74
N ASP A 28 16.70 11.23 -21.43
CA ASP A 28 15.33 11.74 -21.20
C ASP A 28 14.55 10.99 -20.11
N ILE A 29 15.17 9.97 -19.50
CA ILE A 29 14.53 9.18 -18.45
C ILE A 29 14.96 9.71 -17.09
N ASP A 30 13.98 10.00 -16.23
CA ASP A 30 14.19 10.46 -14.87
C ASP A 30 13.05 9.95 -13.97
N PHE A 31 13.34 8.99 -13.12
CA PHE A 31 12.39 8.45 -12.17
C PHE A 31 13.06 7.96 -10.87
N CYS A 32 12.28 7.97 -9.81
CA CYS A 32 12.61 7.31 -8.56
C CYS A 32 11.90 5.95 -8.50
N PHE A 33 12.48 4.98 -7.81
CA PHE A 33 11.79 3.73 -7.53
C PHE A 33 12.12 3.19 -6.13
N LEU A 34 11.16 2.48 -5.57
CA LEU A 34 11.28 1.78 -4.31
C LEU A 34 11.40 0.28 -4.61
N LEU A 35 12.55 -0.29 -4.29
CA LEU A 35 12.82 -1.72 -4.43
C LEU A 35 12.48 -2.41 -3.12
N ASN A 36 11.48 -3.29 -3.13
CA ASN A 36 11.11 -4.12 -2.00
C ASN A 36 11.56 -5.56 -2.26
N ARG A 37 12.70 -5.95 -1.71
CA ARG A 37 13.27 -7.29 -1.88
C ARG A 37 12.45 -8.36 -1.18
N GLN A 38 11.81 -8.02 -0.06
CA GLN A 38 10.99 -8.97 0.69
C GLN A 38 9.77 -9.43 -0.09
N HIS A 39 9.19 -8.54 -0.89
CA HIS A 39 8.00 -8.84 -1.71
C HIS A 39 8.32 -8.96 -3.20
N ALA A 40 9.60 -9.00 -3.57
CA ALA A 40 10.07 -9.09 -4.95
C ALA A 40 9.34 -8.12 -5.89
N ASN A 41 9.12 -6.89 -5.43
CA ASN A 41 8.43 -5.87 -6.21
C ASN A 41 9.16 -4.53 -6.21
N LEU A 42 8.84 -3.73 -7.23
CA LEU A 42 9.39 -2.41 -7.44
C LEU A 42 8.26 -1.44 -7.75
N ARG A 43 8.18 -0.35 -6.99
CA ARG A 43 7.28 0.76 -7.28
C ARG A 43 8.03 1.89 -7.97
N VAL A 44 7.47 2.39 -9.08
CA VAL A 44 8.05 3.49 -9.86
C VAL A 44 7.29 4.78 -9.56
N PHE A 45 8.05 5.88 -9.40
CA PHE A 45 7.59 7.27 -9.43
C PHE A 45 8.26 7.92 -10.65
N ASP A 46 7.46 8.17 -11.68
CA ASP A 46 7.97 8.69 -12.95
C ASP A 46 7.77 10.21 -13.02
N TYR A 47 8.84 10.93 -13.20
CA TYR A 47 8.83 12.40 -13.28
C TYR A 47 8.85 12.91 -14.72
N ARG A 48 9.11 12.04 -15.71
CA ARG A 48 9.16 12.43 -17.12
C ARG A 48 8.45 11.43 -18.01
N VAL A 49 7.50 11.90 -18.78
CA VAL A 49 6.87 11.14 -19.85
C VAL A 49 7.82 11.05 -21.05
N GLY A 50 7.95 9.88 -21.65
CA GLY A 50 8.76 9.67 -22.85
C GLY A 50 9.69 8.46 -22.79
N ASN A 51 10.30 8.15 -23.91
CA ASN A 51 11.22 7.02 -24.13
C ASN A 51 10.75 5.68 -23.54
N TYR A 52 9.54 5.28 -23.92
CA TYR A 52 8.87 4.10 -23.36
C TYR A 52 9.65 2.80 -23.58
N GLN A 53 10.38 2.67 -24.71
CA GLN A 53 11.18 1.50 -24.97
C GLN A 53 12.32 1.37 -23.95
N GLN A 54 13.05 2.44 -23.70
CA GLN A 54 14.15 2.43 -22.71
C GLN A 54 13.66 2.16 -21.30
N LYS A 55 12.48 2.68 -20.92
CA LYS A 55 11.86 2.35 -19.62
C LYS A 55 11.54 0.88 -19.52
N ARG A 56 10.93 0.30 -20.55
CA ARG A 56 10.63 -1.13 -20.60
C ARG A 56 11.90 -1.97 -20.47
N ASP A 57 12.91 -1.67 -21.26
CA ASP A 57 14.19 -2.40 -21.23
C ASP A 57 14.88 -2.29 -19.87
N PHE A 58 14.75 -1.14 -19.19
CA PHE A 58 15.22 -0.97 -17.83
C PHE A 58 14.46 -1.87 -16.85
N PHE A 59 13.11 -1.86 -16.89
CA PHE A 59 12.31 -2.66 -15.96
C PHE A 59 12.52 -4.17 -16.20
N ASP A 60 12.58 -4.61 -17.44
CA ASP A 60 12.81 -6.03 -17.77
C ASP A 60 14.21 -6.48 -17.31
N ARG A 61 15.22 -5.62 -17.44
CA ARG A 61 16.56 -5.90 -16.94
C ARG A 61 16.61 -5.95 -15.41
N ILE A 62 16.06 -4.96 -14.71
CA ILE A 62 16.09 -4.94 -13.24
C ILE A 62 15.27 -6.10 -12.66
N ALA A 63 14.17 -6.49 -13.31
CA ALA A 63 13.39 -7.64 -12.88
C ALA A 63 14.22 -8.93 -12.89
N ARG A 64 14.99 -9.19 -13.96
CA ARG A 64 15.91 -10.34 -14.03
C ARG A 64 17.05 -10.25 -13.02
N THR A 65 17.65 -9.08 -12.89
CA THR A 65 18.83 -8.89 -12.01
C THR A 65 18.49 -9.01 -10.54
N GLU A 66 17.32 -8.47 -10.12
CA GLU A 66 16.88 -8.43 -8.73
C GLU A 66 15.88 -9.53 -8.38
N GLY A 67 15.51 -10.39 -9.32
CA GLY A 67 14.53 -11.46 -9.11
C GLY A 67 13.12 -10.92 -8.81
N LEU A 68 12.71 -9.84 -9.50
CA LEU A 68 11.41 -9.23 -9.22
C LEU A 68 10.28 -9.98 -9.90
N ARG A 69 9.17 -10.11 -9.18
CA ARG A 69 7.89 -10.61 -9.73
C ARG A 69 7.04 -9.51 -10.31
N LYS A 70 7.23 -8.26 -9.85
CA LYS A 70 6.33 -7.18 -10.22
C LYS A 70 7.02 -5.83 -10.20
N VAL A 71 6.77 -5.06 -11.25
CA VAL A 71 7.00 -3.61 -11.27
C VAL A 71 5.64 -2.93 -11.38
N PHE A 72 5.38 -1.92 -10.54
CA PHE A 72 4.10 -1.21 -10.56
C PHE A 72 4.26 0.29 -10.34
N THR A 73 3.26 1.03 -10.77
CA THR A 73 3.14 2.47 -10.57
C THR A 73 1.70 2.87 -10.29
N VAL A 74 1.52 4.04 -9.71
CA VAL A 74 0.23 4.64 -9.42
C VAL A 74 0.14 5.96 -10.19
N VAL A 75 -0.76 6.06 -11.13
CA VAL A 75 -0.82 7.16 -12.10
C VAL A 75 -2.24 7.68 -12.28
N GLU A 76 -2.39 8.89 -12.81
CA GLU A 76 -3.67 9.41 -13.26
C GLU A 76 -4.19 8.65 -14.50
N LYS A 77 -5.50 8.75 -14.74
CA LYS A 77 -6.15 8.09 -15.88
C LYS A 77 -5.50 8.45 -17.22
N GLN A 78 -5.15 9.71 -17.41
CA GLN A 78 -4.54 10.22 -18.64
C GLN A 78 -3.21 9.54 -18.95
N ASP A 79 -2.39 9.23 -17.94
CA ASP A 79 -1.05 8.63 -18.09
C ASP A 79 -1.11 7.13 -18.33
N SER A 80 -2.23 6.49 -18.02
CA SER A 80 -2.40 5.04 -18.15
C SER A 80 -2.13 4.50 -19.55
N LYS A 81 -2.43 5.30 -20.61
CA LYS A 81 -2.15 4.95 -21.99
C LYS A 81 -0.65 4.83 -22.26
N SER A 82 0.11 5.77 -21.75
CA SER A 82 1.59 5.78 -21.86
C SER A 82 2.20 4.57 -21.19
N TRP A 83 1.72 4.22 -20.00
CA TRP A 83 2.18 3.03 -19.28
C TRP A 83 1.82 1.72 -19.96
N ARG A 84 0.70 1.66 -20.68
CA ARG A 84 0.39 0.50 -21.54
C ARG A 84 1.42 0.34 -22.66
N SER A 85 1.92 1.42 -23.22
CA SER A 85 2.98 1.39 -24.25
C SER A 85 4.30 0.84 -23.72
N VAL A 86 4.56 0.93 -22.40
CA VAL A 86 5.68 0.28 -21.69
C VAL A 86 5.39 -1.21 -21.39
N GLY A 87 4.18 -1.68 -21.66
CA GLY A 87 3.77 -3.06 -21.43
C GLY A 87 3.16 -3.31 -20.04
N PHE A 88 2.69 -2.25 -19.37
CA PHE A 88 1.95 -2.37 -18.13
C PHE A 88 0.46 -2.63 -18.38
N SER A 89 -0.16 -3.40 -17.51
CA SER A 89 -1.61 -3.63 -17.46
C SER A 89 -2.22 -2.96 -16.22
N ARG A 90 -3.51 -2.63 -16.32
CA ARG A 90 -4.25 -2.06 -15.19
C ARG A 90 -4.76 -3.16 -14.27
N GLU A 91 -4.46 -3.09 -12.99
CA GLU A 91 -4.98 -4.00 -11.95
C GLU A 91 -6.20 -3.43 -11.20
N GLY A 92 -6.40 -2.11 -11.25
CA GLY A 92 -7.53 -1.45 -10.63
C GLY A 92 -7.32 0.04 -10.43
N ALA A 93 -8.04 0.61 -9.47
CA ALA A 93 -7.93 2.03 -9.15
C ALA A 93 -8.04 2.28 -7.63
N ILE A 94 -7.54 3.44 -7.20
CA ILE A 94 -7.78 4.00 -5.87
C ILE A 94 -8.64 5.24 -6.08
N PRO A 95 -9.96 5.17 -5.82
CA PRO A 95 -10.86 6.30 -6.05
C PRO A 95 -10.49 7.51 -5.19
N GLY A 96 -10.43 8.69 -5.81
CA GLY A 96 -10.13 9.95 -5.13
C GLY A 96 -8.71 10.09 -4.59
N TYR A 97 -7.76 9.29 -5.06
CA TYR A 97 -6.36 9.31 -4.60
C TYR A 97 -5.68 10.66 -4.85
N PHE A 98 -5.90 11.25 -6.01
CA PHE A 98 -5.38 12.58 -6.38
C PHE A 98 -6.42 13.68 -6.09
N ARG A 99 -7.13 13.60 -4.96
CA ARG A 99 -8.16 14.55 -4.53
C ARG A 99 -9.35 14.67 -5.50
N THR A 100 -9.11 15.05 -6.75
CA THR A 100 -10.12 15.25 -7.79
C THR A 100 -10.16 14.11 -8.82
N ALA A 101 -9.15 13.24 -8.82
CA ALA A 101 -9.01 12.16 -9.78
C ALA A 101 -8.68 10.83 -9.09
N ASP A 102 -9.07 9.73 -9.74
CA ASP A 102 -8.70 8.40 -9.32
C ASP A 102 -7.27 8.10 -9.74
N ALA A 103 -6.55 7.36 -8.90
CA ALA A 103 -5.29 6.76 -9.28
C ALA A 103 -5.52 5.39 -9.92
N TYR A 104 -4.83 5.10 -11.03
CA TYR A 104 -4.80 3.79 -11.64
C TYR A 104 -3.52 3.05 -11.23
N ILE A 105 -3.68 1.83 -10.76
CA ILE A 105 -2.56 0.95 -10.47
C ILE A 105 -2.22 0.20 -11.76
N MET A 106 -1.05 0.51 -12.29
CA MET A 106 -0.49 -0.10 -13.49
C MET A 106 0.65 -1.02 -13.09
N SER A 107 0.69 -2.23 -13.63
CA SER A 107 1.73 -3.21 -13.29
C SER A 107 2.23 -3.99 -14.50
N ARG A 108 3.46 -4.47 -14.38
CA ARG A 108 4.10 -5.44 -15.26
C ARG A 108 4.58 -6.59 -14.38
N VAL A 109 4.10 -7.80 -14.67
CA VAL A 109 4.36 -9.01 -13.89
C VAL A 109 5.35 -9.87 -14.64
N TYR A 110 6.21 -10.58 -13.90
CA TYR A 110 7.31 -11.39 -14.45
C TYR A 110 7.23 -12.83 -13.96
N THR A 111 7.78 -13.74 -14.73
CA THR A 111 8.02 -15.14 -14.35
C THR A 111 9.18 -15.24 -13.33
N ASP A 112 9.44 -16.43 -12.82
CA ASP A 112 10.59 -16.68 -11.92
C ASP A 112 11.93 -16.39 -12.60
N ASP A 113 12.00 -16.55 -13.92
CA ASP A 113 13.19 -16.24 -14.74
C ASP A 113 13.31 -14.75 -15.09
N GLY A 114 12.40 -13.90 -14.60
CA GLY A 114 12.37 -12.47 -14.87
C GLY A 114 11.87 -12.09 -16.26
N GLU A 115 11.18 -13.02 -16.96
CA GLU A 115 10.57 -12.73 -18.25
C GLU A 115 9.16 -12.14 -18.05
N PRO A 116 8.78 -11.11 -18.84
CA PRO A 116 7.46 -10.49 -18.69
C PRO A 116 6.34 -11.44 -19.12
N ILE A 117 5.31 -11.55 -18.29
CA ILE A 117 4.10 -12.31 -18.61
C ILE A 117 3.32 -11.57 -19.69
N GLN A 118 3.16 -12.21 -20.84
CA GLN A 118 2.41 -11.67 -21.98
C GLN A 118 0.91 -11.63 -21.69
N GLY A 119 0.22 -10.59 -22.17
CA GLY A 119 -1.22 -10.44 -21.97
C GLY A 119 -1.61 -9.76 -20.63
N GLY A 120 -0.62 -9.37 -19.84
CA GLY A 120 -0.81 -8.68 -18.56
C GLY A 120 -0.99 -9.60 -17.36
N ALA A 121 -1.29 -9.01 -16.22
CA ALA A 121 -1.48 -9.74 -14.97
C ALA A 121 -2.64 -10.75 -15.08
N PRO A 122 -2.47 -12.00 -14.61
CA PRO A 122 -3.55 -12.98 -14.56
C PRO A 122 -4.77 -12.43 -13.82
N LYS A 123 -5.97 -12.78 -14.30
CA LYS A 123 -7.20 -12.43 -13.58
C LYS A 123 -7.29 -13.27 -12.31
N LEU A 124 -7.27 -12.59 -11.18
CA LEU A 124 -7.40 -13.22 -9.87
C LEU A 124 -8.89 -13.39 -9.51
N ASN A 125 -9.26 -14.57 -9.06
CA ASN A 125 -10.58 -14.79 -8.45
C ASN A 125 -10.56 -14.16 -7.05
N SER A 126 -11.58 -13.35 -6.74
CA SER A 126 -11.73 -12.84 -5.37
C SER A 126 -12.15 -13.98 -4.45
N PRO A 127 -11.53 -14.12 -3.28
CA PRO A 127 -12.08 -14.99 -2.26
C PRO A 127 -13.48 -14.52 -1.86
N THR A 128 -14.34 -15.45 -1.50
CA THR A 128 -15.63 -15.11 -0.89
C THR A 128 -15.36 -14.59 0.51
N VAL A 129 -15.73 -13.34 0.76
CA VAL A 129 -15.60 -12.72 2.08
C VAL A 129 -16.92 -12.88 2.81
N ALA A 130 -16.87 -13.43 4.01
CA ALA A 130 -18.05 -13.57 4.85
C ALA A 130 -18.64 -12.19 5.19
N THR A 131 -19.96 -12.07 5.07
CA THR A 131 -20.69 -10.91 5.56
C THR A 131 -20.83 -11.06 7.07
N ARG A 132 -20.50 -10.01 7.80
CA ARG A 132 -20.72 -9.95 9.24
C ARG A 132 -21.44 -8.66 9.60
N GLU A 133 -22.19 -8.70 10.69
CA GLU A 133 -22.80 -7.50 11.26
C GLU A 133 -21.72 -6.59 11.84
N PRO A 134 -21.79 -5.29 11.60
CA PRO A 134 -20.86 -4.33 12.17
C PRO A 134 -20.92 -4.30 13.71
N VAL A 135 -19.75 -4.22 14.35
CA VAL A 135 -19.66 -4.09 15.80
C VAL A 135 -20.06 -2.68 16.21
N GLU A 136 -21.29 -2.48 16.69
CA GLU A 136 -21.80 -1.15 17.08
C GLU A 136 -21.28 -0.69 18.45
N ASN A 137 -21.24 -1.61 19.39
CA ASN A 137 -20.88 -1.31 20.77
C ASN A 137 -19.43 -1.63 21.07
N LYS A 138 -18.82 -0.83 21.93
CA LYS A 138 -17.45 -1.07 22.38
C LYS A 138 -17.33 -2.44 23.05
N PRO A 139 -16.46 -3.32 22.56
CA PRO A 139 -16.23 -4.63 23.16
C PRO A 139 -15.82 -4.53 24.64
N ARG A 140 -16.32 -5.48 25.45
CA ARG A 140 -16.05 -5.49 26.89
C ARG A 140 -14.56 -5.58 27.19
N GLY A 141 -14.09 -4.71 28.10
CA GLY A 141 -12.68 -4.72 28.54
C GLY A 141 -11.71 -4.04 27.56
N LEU A 142 -12.16 -3.59 26.40
CA LEU A 142 -11.32 -2.86 25.47
C LEU A 142 -11.13 -1.40 25.96
N SER A 143 -9.91 -0.97 26.18
CA SER A 143 -9.54 0.44 26.31
C SER A 143 -8.92 0.94 25.01
N LEU A 144 -9.17 2.20 24.66
CA LEU A 144 -8.60 2.83 23.48
C LEU A 144 -7.75 4.03 23.87
N GLU A 145 -6.67 4.21 23.15
CA GLU A 145 -5.75 5.35 23.26
C GLU A 145 -5.40 5.81 21.84
N LEU A 146 -5.60 7.11 21.58
CA LEU A 146 -5.16 7.75 20.34
C LEU A 146 -3.67 8.09 20.47
N VAL A 147 -2.86 7.65 19.51
CA VAL A 147 -1.42 7.86 19.50
C VAL A 147 -1.01 8.62 18.25
N ARG A 148 -0.29 9.74 18.44
CA ARG A 148 0.27 10.61 17.40
C ARG A 148 1.76 10.88 17.62
N ASP A 149 2.34 10.27 18.64
CA ASP A 149 3.78 10.37 18.93
C ASP A 149 4.58 9.59 17.88
N GLU A 150 5.41 10.30 17.13
CA GLU A 150 6.13 9.76 15.97
C GLU A 150 7.11 8.66 16.37
N ASP A 151 7.81 8.80 17.49
CA ASP A 151 8.82 7.83 17.90
C ASP A 151 8.14 6.55 18.37
N ARG A 152 7.04 6.66 19.11
CA ARG A 152 6.23 5.50 19.50
C ARG A 152 5.61 4.79 18.30
N LEU A 153 5.14 5.52 17.30
CA LEU A 153 4.62 4.93 16.06
C LEU A 153 5.69 4.19 15.28
N LYS A 154 6.92 4.73 15.19
CA LYS A 154 8.06 4.04 14.58
C LYS A 154 8.41 2.75 15.31
N GLU A 155 8.40 2.76 16.65
CA GLU A 155 8.63 1.55 17.45
C GLU A 155 7.57 0.48 17.17
N VAL A 156 6.30 0.85 17.16
CA VAL A 156 5.20 -0.08 16.88
C VAL A 156 5.31 -0.70 15.50
N VAL A 157 5.66 0.08 14.46
CA VAL A 157 5.87 -0.43 13.10
C VAL A 157 7.07 -1.38 13.06
N ARG A 158 8.17 -1.04 13.70
CA ARG A 158 9.36 -1.90 13.79
C ARG A 158 9.05 -3.22 14.48
N ASP A 159 8.36 -3.19 15.62
CA ASP A 159 8.12 -4.37 16.46
C ASP A 159 7.06 -5.32 15.85
N ASN A 160 6.11 -4.78 15.09
CA ASN A 160 5.07 -5.57 14.41
C ASN A 160 5.42 -5.93 12.97
N GLY A 161 6.53 -5.45 12.41
CA GLY A 161 6.96 -5.74 11.04
C GLY A 161 6.00 -5.25 9.96
N ALA A 162 5.01 -4.44 10.32
CA ALA A 162 3.93 -4.02 9.41
C ALA A 162 4.44 -3.23 8.19
N GLY A 163 5.49 -2.43 8.39
CA GLY A 163 6.10 -1.65 7.31
C GLY A 163 6.74 -2.47 6.19
N ALA A 164 7.03 -3.74 6.46
CA ALA A 164 7.67 -4.64 5.50
C ALA A 164 6.69 -5.52 4.73
N LEU A 165 5.41 -5.61 5.15
CA LEU A 165 4.44 -6.53 4.56
C LEU A 165 3.95 -6.10 3.18
N TYR A 166 3.86 -4.79 2.92
CA TYR A 166 3.32 -4.25 1.66
C TYR A 166 4.18 -3.11 1.14
N ALA A 167 4.36 -3.04 -0.18
CA ALA A 167 5.03 -1.89 -0.77
C ALA A 167 4.28 -0.60 -0.41
N PRO A 168 4.97 0.40 0.13
CA PRO A 168 4.35 1.65 0.55
C PRO A 168 3.85 2.43 -0.68
N PHE A 169 2.80 3.24 -0.48
CA PHE A 169 2.24 4.04 -1.56
C PHE A 169 2.92 5.41 -1.69
N ARG A 170 3.44 5.93 -0.62
CA ARG A 170 4.03 7.28 -0.58
C ARG A 170 5.52 7.27 -0.25
N ARG A 171 5.93 6.52 0.76
CA ARG A 171 7.31 6.46 1.27
C ARG A 171 7.90 5.07 1.12
N ALA A 172 9.18 4.94 1.39
CA ALA A 172 9.88 3.67 1.37
C ALA A 172 9.29 2.63 2.35
N MET A 173 8.69 3.07 3.44
CA MET A 173 8.03 2.21 4.42
C MET A 173 6.70 2.82 4.86
N PHE A 174 5.76 1.98 5.31
CA PHE A 174 4.55 2.44 5.97
C PHE A 174 4.94 3.23 7.23
N ASN A 175 4.54 4.48 7.26
CA ASN A 175 4.89 5.41 8.33
C ASN A 175 3.61 6.09 8.81
N PRO A 176 2.88 5.48 9.78
CA PRO A 176 1.64 6.05 10.28
C PRO A 176 1.89 7.39 10.97
N ASP A 177 1.00 8.33 10.72
CA ASP A 177 0.95 9.63 11.40
C ASP A 177 0.02 9.58 12.60
N ILE A 178 -0.85 8.57 12.64
CA ILE A 178 -1.87 8.36 13.68
C ILE A 178 -2.14 6.87 13.84
N ALA A 179 -2.34 6.44 15.08
CA ALA A 179 -2.79 5.10 15.38
C ALA A 179 -3.77 5.08 16.56
N ILE A 180 -4.60 4.05 16.61
CA ILE A 180 -5.38 3.67 17.78
C ILE A 180 -4.69 2.44 18.41
N ARG A 181 -4.31 2.58 19.66
CA ARG A 181 -3.92 1.48 20.53
C ARG A 181 -5.13 0.95 21.25
N GLY A 182 -5.38 -0.34 21.16
CA GLY A 182 -6.38 -1.06 21.94
C GLY A 182 -5.70 -1.95 22.96
N LYS A 183 -6.26 -2.04 24.19
CA LYS A 183 -5.77 -2.94 25.22
C LYS A 183 -6.91 -3.75 25.81
N VAL A 184 -6.73 -5.05 25.91
CA VAL A 184 -7.65 -6.00 26.52
C VAL A 184 -6.85 -6.91 27.47
N GLY A 185 -6.95 -6.67 28.76
CA GLY A 185 -6.10 -7.33 29.77
C GLY A 185 -4.61 -7.05 29.50
N LYS A 186 -3.82 -8.10 29.19
CA LYS A 186 -2.40 -7.97 28.86
C LYS A 186 -2.11 -7.87 27.37
N ARG A 187 -3.13 -7.99 26.51
CA ARG A 187 -2.95 -7.95 25.04
C ARG A 187 -3.12 -6.54 24.52
N GLU A 188 -2.28 -6.21 23.57
CA GLU A 188 -2.31 -4.93 22.86
C GLU A 188 -2.56 -5.15 21.38
N PHE A 189 -3.33 -4.24 20.80
CA PHE A 189 -3.67 -4.20 19.39
C PHE A 189 -3.36 -2.82 18.84
N TRP A 190 -2.96 -2.76 17.58
CA TRP A 190 -2.64 -1.51 16.93
C TRP A 190 -3.25 -1.46 15.53
N VAL A 191 -3.92 -0.37 15.23
CA VAL A 191 -4.37 0.01 13.89
C VAL A 191 -3.86 1.41 13.61
N GLY A 192 -3.32 1.65 12.41
CA GLY A 192 -2.70 2.93 12.10
C GLY A 192 -3.08 3.44 10.72
N ALA A 193 -2.81 4.71 10.48
CA ALA A 193 -2.98 5.35 9.18
C ALA A 193 -1.77 6.22 8.83
N GLU A 194 -1.35 6.13 7.57
CA GLU A 194 -0.46 7.08 6.91
C GLU A 194 -1.32 8.04 6.09
N THR A 195 -1.30 9.33 6.46
CA THR A 195 -2.14 10.35 5.85
C THR A 195 -1.41 11.13 4.76
N ASP A 196 -2.16 11.58 3.76
CA ASP A 196 -1.71 12.56 2.78
C ASP A 196 -2.67 13.74 2.74
N SER A 197 -2.36 14.77 3.50
CA SER A 197 -3.17 15.98 3.58
C SER A 197 -3.25 16.75 2.25
N SER A 198 -2.22 16.64 1.40
CA SER A 198 -2.19 17.30 0.09
C SER A 198 -3.26 16.75 -0.84
N PHE A 199 -3.54 15.44 -0.76
CA PHE A 199 -4.53 14.75 -1.57
C PHE A 199 -5.79 14.36 -0.81
N GLY A 200 -5.82 14.49 0.53
CA GLY A 200 -6.99 14.20 1.36
C GLY A 200 -7.33 12.71 1.44
N HIS A 201 -6.33 11.84 1.35
CA HIS A 201 -6.52 10.41 1.52
C HIS A 201 -5.63 9.84 2.64
N ALA A 202 -5.95 8.64 3.10
CA ALA A 202 -5.11 7.89 4.02
C ALA A 202 -5.03 6.41 3.63
N LYS A 203 -3.85 5.81 3.80
CA LYS A 203 -3.66 4.37 3.83
C LYS A 203 -3.84 3.89 5.27
N VAL A 204 -4.81 3.02 5.52
CA VAL A 204 -5.05 2.42 6.83
C VAL A 204 -4.55 0.98 6.87
N ASP A 205 -3.93 0.59 8.00
CA ASP A 205 -3.40 -0.76 8.12
C ASP A 205 -3.61 -1.34 9.52
N MET A 206 -3.64 -2.68 9.62
CA MET A 206 -3.55 -3.39 10.90
C MET A 206 -2.08 -3.67 11.20
N LEU A 207 -1.56 -3.01 12.22
CA LEU A 207 -0.21 -3.26 12.71
C LEU A 207 -0.17 -4.56 13.51
N THR A 208 -1.30 -4.91 14.16
CA THR A 208 -1.48 -6.19 14.83
C THR A 208 -2.58 -6.96 14.11
N PRO A 209 -2.28 -8.03 13.37
CA PRO A 209 -3.29 -8.86 12.73
C PRO A 209 -4.11 -9.65 13.76
N PRO A 210 -5.36 -10.04 13.44
CA PRO A 210 -6.15 -10.90 14.31
C PRO A 210 -5.47 -12.26 14.44
N ALA A 211 -5.32 -12.75 15.69
CA ALA A 211 -4.78 -14.07 15.97
C ALA A 211 -5.88 -15.09 16.29
N LYS A 212 -7.07 -14.61 16.64
CA LYS A 212 -8.25 -15.43 16.95
C LYS A 212 -9.53 -14.64 16.64
N GLU A 213 -10.65 -15.33 16.52
CA GLU A 213 -11.95 -14.75 16.18
C GLU A 213 -12.36 -13.60 17.11
N SER A 214 -12.15 -13.73 18.42
CA SER A 214 -12.46 -12.66 19.39
C SER A 214 -11.66 -11.35 19.16
N ASP A 215 -10.58 -11.39 18.40
CA ASP A 215 -9.80 -10.18 18.09
C ASP A 215 -10.44 -9.36 16.99
N ILE A 216 -11.27 -10.00 16.17
CA ILE A 216 -11.92 -9.36 15.02
C ILE A 216 -12.82 -8.21 15.49
N ASP A 217 -13.62 -8.42 16.54
CA ASP A 217 -14.50 -7.39 17.09
C ASP A 217 -13.72 -6.20 17.66
N HIS A 218 -12.62 -6.48 18.36
CA HIS A 218 -11.75 -5.44 18.89
C HIS A 218 -11.12 -4.61 17.76
N LEU A 219 -10.56 -5.27 16.74
CA LEU A 219 -9.91 -4.62 15.62
C LEU A 219 -10.90 -3.85 14.73
N GLU A 220 -12.11 -4.37 14.55
CA GLU A 220 -13.17 -3.68 13.82
C GLU A 220 -13.57 -2.39 14.53
N PHE A 221 -13.83 -2.46 15.85
CA PHE A 221 -14.18 -1.29 16.65
C PHE A 221 -13.05 -0.25 16.66
N MET A 222 -11.80 -0.68 16.81
CA MET A 222 -10.63 0.19 16.75
C MET A 222 -10.49 0.89 15.40
N ARG A 223 -10.74 0.17 14.30
CA ARG A 223 -10.72 0.77 12.96
C ARG A 223 -11.81 1.79 12.75
N ARG A 224 -13.01 1.54 13.28
CA ARG A 224 -14.08 2.53 13.26
C ARG A 224 -13.63 3.81 13.97
N ALA A 225 -13.07 3.69 15.17
CA ALA A 225 -12.54 4.83 15.90
C ALA A 225 -11.43 5.56 15.11
N LEU A 226 -10.55 4.83 14.40
CA LEU A 226 -9.55 5.44 13.53
C LEU A 226 -10.19 6.18 12.34
N LEU A 227 -11.25 5.62 11.75
CA LEU A 227 -11.96 6.29 10.64
C LEU A 227 -12.64 7.57 11.10
N ASP A 228 -13.19 7.62 12.32
CA ASP A 228 -13.78 8.82 12.92
C ASP A 228 -12.72 9.91 13.14
N GLU A 229 -11.52 9.55 13.62
CA GLU A 229 -10.39 10.47 13.74
C GLU A 229 -9.91 10.99 12.38
N LEU A 230 -9.83 10.13 11.37
CA LEU A 230 -9.45 10.53 10.01
C LEU A 230 -10.49 11.46 9.39
N LEU A 231 -11.78 11.22 9.66
CA LEU A 231 -12.85 12.11 9.23
C LEU A 231 -12.73 13.49 9.88
N ALA A 232 -12.42 13.54 11.18
CA ALA A 232 -12.15 14.79 11.91
C ALA A 232 -10.91 15.54 11.39
N MET A 233 -9.97 14.83 10.74
CA MET A 233 -8.81 15.38 10.04
C MET A 233 -9.10 15.75 8.57
N GLU A 234 -10.39 15.82 8.18
CA GLU A 234 -10.84 16.13 6.80
C GLU A 234 -10.34 15.14 5.74
N THR A 235 -10.00 13.90 6.13
CA THR A 235 -9.67 12.84 5.17
C THR A 235 -10.94 12.45 4.42
N ALA A 236 -10.90 12.55 3.09
CA ALA A 236 -12.06 12.25 2.25
C ALA A 236 -12.16 10.77 1.88
N SER A 237 -11.01 10.08 1.79
CA SER A 237 -10.91 8.75 1.22
C SER A 237 -9.86 7.93 1.97
N VAL A 238 -10.17 6.67 2.20
CA VAL A 238 -9.26 5.72 2.85
C VAL A 238 -9.14 4.44 2.04
N PHE A 239 -7.95 3.84 2.04
CA PHE A 239 -7.72 2.56 1.39
C PHE A 239 -6.76 1.68 2.21
N SER A 240 -6.79 0.39 1.94
CA SER A 240 -5.87 -0.59 2.52
C SER A 240 -5.57 -1.70 1.51
N ILE A 241 -4.46 -2.39 1.70
CA ILE A 241 -4.09 -3.57 0.90
C ILE A 241 -4.12 -4.79 1.82
N VAL A 242 -4.89 -5.78 1.42
CA VAL A 242 -5.13 -7.00 2.20
C VAL A 242 -4.79 -8.21 1.34
N ALA A 243 -4.00 -9.11 1.87
CA ALA A 243 -3.70 -10.37 1.20
C ALA A 243 -4.97 -11.20 0.94
N PHE A 244 -5.03 -11.92 -0.17
CA PHE A 244 -6.21 -12.71 -0.54
C PHE A 244 -6.62 -13.76 0.49
N ASP A 245 -5.66 -14.34 1.18
CA ASP A 245 -5.88 -15.36 2.21
C ASP A 245 -6.12 -14.79 3.62
N SER A 246 -6.07 -13.46 3.79
CA SER A 246 -6.41 -12.78 5.05
C SER A 246 -7.92 -12.55 5.14
N ILE A 247 -8.70 -13.64 5.22
CA ILE A 247 -10.18 -13.62 5.19
C ILE A 247 -10.75 -12.77 6.33
N ASP A 248 -10.21 -12.91 7.55
CA ASP A 248 -10.66 -12.15 8.72
C ASP A 248 -10.44 -10.65 8.54
N SER A 249 -9.29 -10.26 7.99
CA SER A 249 -9.02 -8.86 7.66
C SER A 249 -9.97 -8.32 6.61
N ALA A 250 -10.24 -9.11 5.58
CA ALA A 250 -11.17 -8.74 4.52
C ALA A 250 -12.61 -8.61 5.07
N ALA A 251 -13.03 -9.49 5.99
CA ALA A 251 -14.33 -9.43 6.65
C ALA A 251 -14.50 -8.14 7.46
N ILE A 252 -13.46 -7.71 8.19
CA ILE A 252 -13.46 -6.43 8.92
C ILE A 252 -13.61 -5.24 7.95
N TYR A 253 -12.90 -5.22 6.82
CA TYR A 253 -13.05 -4.13 5.86
C TYR A 253 -14.45 -4.12 5.23
N ASN A 254 -14.98 -5.30 4.91
CA ASN A 254 -16.32 -5.43 4.35
C ASN A 254 -17.41 -4.91 5.31
N SER A 255 -17.36 -5.27 6.61
CA SER A 255 -18.33 -4.79 7.63
C SER A 255 -18.26 -3.27 7.82
N LEU A 256 -17.06 -2.68 7.69
CA LEU A 256 -16.86 -1.24 7.72
C LEU A 256 -17.22 -0.52 6.41
N GLY A 257 -17.83 -1.20 5.44
CA GLY A 257 -18.33 -0.62 4.20
C GLY A 257 -17.25 -0.32 3.15
N PHE A 258 -16.05 -0.86 3.30
CA PHE A 258 -15.06 -0.80 2.23
C PHE A 258 -15.48 -1.67 1.04
N LYS A 259 -15.01 -1.32 -0.15
CA LYS A 259 -15.22 -2.08 -1.40
C LYS A 259 -13.88 -2.39 -2.04
N VAL A 260 -13.78 -3.56 -2.65
CA VAL A 260 -12.59 -3.93 -3.43
C VAL A 260 -12.55 -3.09 -4.70
N SER A 261 -11.45 -2.37 -4.93
CA SER A 261 -11.25 -1.49 -6.09
C SER A 261 -10.07 -1.90 -6.97
N ALA A 262 -9.18 -2.79 -6.49
CA ALA A 262 -8.13 -3.40 -7.28
C ALA A 262 -7.82 -4.83 -6.80
N LYS A 263 -7.28 -5.63 -7.74
CA LYS A 263 -6.74 -6.96 -7.47
C LYS A 263 -5.29 -6.98 -7.93
N LEU A 264 -4.39 -7.11 -6.98
CA LEU A 264 -2.96 -6.97 -7.17
C LEU A 264 -2.31 -8.35 -7.30
N THR A 265 -1.87 -8.71 -8.49
CA THR A 265 -1.23 -10.00 -8.78
C THR A 265 0.18 -10.02 -8.17
N ASP A 266 0.59 -11.14 -7.58
CA ASP A 266 1.94 -11.39 -7.04
C ASP A 266 2.49 -10.19 -6.24
N HIS A 267 1.63 -9.60 -5.39
CA HIS A 267 1.96 -8.37 -4.66
C HIS A 267 2.70 -8.64 -3.34
N ILE A 268 2.61 -9.85 -2.83
CA ILE A 268 3.12 -10.26 -1.52
C ILE A 268 3.90 -11.57 -1.68
N VAL A 269 5.00 -11.70 -0.94
CA VAL A 269 5.68 -12.98 -0.74
C VAL A 269 5.36 -13.49 0.66
N ARG A 270 4.90 -14.75 0.73
CA ARG A 270 4.58 -15.43 1.98
C ARG A 270 5.82 -16.03 2.62
N PRO A 271 5.80 -16.32 3.93
CA PRO A 271 6.79 -17.21 4.52
C PRO A 271 6.88 -18.51 3.69
N GLY A 272 8.08 -18.90 3.31
CA GLY A 272 8.31 -20.02 2.40
C GLY A 272 8.44 -19.65 0.92
N GLY A 273 8.37 -18.35 0.57
CA GLY A 273 8.70 -17.84 -0.77
C GLY A 273 7.57 -17.88 -1.80
N ALA A 274 6.38 -18.36 -1.45
CA ALA A 274 5.24 -18.38 -2.35
C ALA A 274 4.69 -16.97 -2.59
N TYR A 275 4.41 -16.63 -3.87
CA TYR A 275 3.77 -15.37 -4.23
C TYR A 275 2.27 -15.42 -4.00
N ALA A 276 1.72 -14.33 -3.51
CA ALA A 276 0.29 -14.18 -3.27
C ALA A 276 -0.22 -12.86 -3.82
N GLY A 277 -1.46 -12.89 -4.31
CA GLY A 277 -2.19 -11.68 -4.66
C GLY A 277 -2.72 -10.94 -3.44
N ALA A 278 -3.11 -9.69 -3.65
CA ALA A 278 -3.77 -8.86 -2.65
C ALA A 278 -4.98 -8.14 -3.24
N GLN A 279 -5.88 -7.71 -2.37
CA GLN A 279 -6.99 -6.83 -2.71
C GLN A 279 -6.72 -5.43 -2.15
N LEU A 280 -7.01 -4.42 -2.93
CA LEU A 280 -7.09 -3.06 -2.44
C LEU A 280 -8.55 -2.77 -2.07
N TRP A 281 -8.77 -2.46 -0.80
CA TRP A 281 -10.03 -2.08 -0.22
C TRP A 281 -10.08 -0.56 -0.08
N HIS A 282 -11.17 0.05 -0.47
CA HIS A 282 -11.36 1.49 -0.47
C HIS A 282 -12.71 1.89 0.10
N ARG A 283 -12.76 3.03 0.82
CA ARG A 283 -13.98 3.65 1.33
C ARG A 283 -13.83 5.18 1.26
N ARG A 284 -14.87 5.88 0.80
CA ARG A 284 -15.02 7.32 1.05
C ARG A 284 -15.59 7.52 2.45
N ILE A 285 -14.98 8.38 3.25
CA ILE A 285 -15.43 8.70 4.61
C ILE A 285 -15.90 10.16 4.74
N GLY A 286 -15.35 11.09 3.94
CA GLY A 286 -15.76 12.48 3.89
C GLY A 286 -16.97 12.70 2.98
N ALA A 287 -17.72 13.79 3.21
CA ALA A 287 -18.81 14.20 2.36
C ALA A 287 -18.30 14.53 0.94
N SER A 288 -19.07 14.15 -0.07
CA SER A 288 -18.81 14.44 -1.50
C SER A 288 -18.77 15.93 -1.85
N ASN A 289 -19.02 16.83 -0.88
CA ASN A 289 -19.21 18.26 -1.06
C ASN A 289 -18.00 19.13 -0.72
N ALA A 290 -16.79 18.54 -0.58
CA ALA A 290 -15.61 19.40 -0.52
C ALA A 290 -15.55 20.28 -1.77
N PRO A 291 -15.47 21.61 -1.67
CA PRO A 291 -15.50 22.51 -2.82
C PRO A 291 -14.39 22.09 -3.78
N ARG A 292 -14.75 21.89 -5.06
CA ARG A 292 -13.77 21.66 -6.13
C ARG A 292 -12.86 22.89 -6.16
N MET A 293 -11.67 22.77 -5.64
CA MET A 293 -10.67 23.82 -5.82
C MET A 293 -10.41 23.96 -7.32
N PRO A 294 -10.38 25.18 -7.86
CA PRO A 294 -10.02 25.38 -9.25
C PRO A 294 -8.61 24.81 -9.48
N SER A 295 -8.47 24.03 -10.53
CA SER A 295 -7.17 23.57 -11.02
C SER A 295 -6.35 24.81 -11.37
N PHE A 296 -5.30 25.08 -10.59
CA PHE A 296 -4.27 25.99 -11.04
C PHE A 296 -3.44 25.23 -12.09
N ILE A 297 -3.52 25.74 -13.31
CA ILE A 297 -2.72 25.36 -14.48
C ILE A 297 -1.25 25.68 -14.21
#